data_734eb4f842ec2841899db012ebc22d5b
#
_entry.id   734eb4f842ec2841899db012ebc22d5b
#
_cell.length_a   1.000
_cell.length_b   1.000
_cell.length_c   1.000
_cell.angle_alpha   90.00
_cell.angle_beta   90.00
_cell.angle_gamma   90.00
#
_symmetry.space_group_name_H-M   'P 1'
#
loop_
_entity.id
_entity.type
_entity.pdbx_description
1 polymer ?
#
loop_
_entity_poly.entity_id
_entity_poly.type
_entity_poly.pdbx_seq_one_letter_code
_entity_poly.pdbx_strand_id
1 'polypeptide(L)'
;TCNITLLSRTKPDLIDKKLFHSFSMNDREVAWQYAFSAGMASKNKLQIDYDSAEYEVISNISFEDIMNMNNAIISILIECDFELNLKLLSLIKRCFSLSTTRLKHLFEEGNISLLSGKTSPKCKVKNGDIILIDRKSLIDILE
;
A
#
# COMPACT_ATOMS: atom_id res chain seq x y z
N THR A 1 -20.29 -14.04 5.80
CA THR A 1 -20.14 -14.20 4.32
C THR A 1 -20.77 -12.99 3.67
N CYS A 2 -19.97 -12.14 3.00
CA CYS A 2 -20.50 -11.00 2.26
C CYS A 2 -20.76 -11.41 0.82
N ASN A 3 -21.96 -11.17 0.31
CA ASN A 3 -22.28 -11.34 -1.09
C ASN A 3 -21.90 -10.05 -1.83
N ILE A 4 -20.92 -10.12 -2.72
CA ILE A 4 -20.48 -9.01 -3.56
C ILE A 4 -21.12 -9.15 -4.94
N THR A 5 -21.79 -8.11 -5.40
CA THR A 5 -22.40 -8.07 -6.73
C THR A 5 -21.46 -7.41 -7.72
N LEU A 6 -20.84 -8.19 -8.60
CA LEU A 6 -19.89 -7.70 -9.61
C LEU A 6 -20.60 -7.11 -10.84
N LEU A 7 -21.60 -7.81 -11.35
CA LEU A 7 -22.24 -7.53 -12.63
C LEU A 7 -23.72 -7.13 -12.48
N SER A 8 -24.11 -6.52 -11.34
CA SER A 8 -25.49 -6.10 -11.09
C SER A 8 -26.01 -5.18 -12.21
N ARG A 9 -27.20 -5.50 -12.71
CA ARG A 9 -27.94 -4.74 -13.74
C ARG A 9 -27.20 -4.60 -15.08
N THR A 10 -26.17 -5.37 -15.33
CA THR A 10 -25.51 -5.43 -16.63
C THR A 10 -26.26 -6.44 -17.50
N LYS A 11 -26.65 -6.01 -18.72
CA LYS A 11 -27.26 -6.94 -19.67
C LYS A 11 -26.22 -7.99 -20.07
N PRO A 12 -26.59 -9.28 -20.25
CA PRO A 12 -25.66 -10.34 -20.62
C PRO A 12 -24.82 -10.03 -21.85
N ASP A 13 -25.39 -9.35 -22.84
CA ASP A 13 -24.74 -9.00 -24.10
C ASP A 13 -23.64 -7.93 -23.94
N LEU A 14 -23.66 -7.20 -22.82
CA LEU A 14 -22.68 -6.17 -22.48
C LEU A 14 -21.55 -6.69 -21.56
N ILE A 15 -21.61 -7.94 -21.16
CA ILE A 15 -20.57 -8.55 -20.34
C ILE A 15 -19.42 -8.96 -21.25
N ASP A 16 -18.21 -8.51 -20.90
CA ASP A 16 -16.99 -8.94 -21.58
C ASP A 16 -16.85 -10.47 -21.47
N LYS A 17 -16.80 -11.13 -22.62
CA LYS A 17 -16.72 -12.61 -22.70
C LYS A 17 -15.44 -13.15 -22.06
N LYS A 18 -14.32 -12.41 -22.13
CA LYS A 18 -13.06 -12.81 -21.47
C LYS A 18 -13.21 -12.75 -19.97
N LEU A 19 -13.77 -11.65 -19.45
CA LEU A 19 -14.04 -11.49 -18.02
C LEU A 19 -14.99 -12.56 -17.50
N PHE A 20 -16.07 -12.85 -18.25
CA PHE A 20 -17.01 -13.92 -17.90
C PHE A 20 -16.30 -15.28 -17.84
N HIS A 21 -15.44 -15.57 -18.83
CA HIS A 21 -14.66 -16.80 -18.86
C HIS A 21 -13.71 -16.91 -17.64
N SER A 22 -12.97 -15.81 -17.30
CA SER A 22 -12.11 -15.78 -16.14
C SER A 22 -12.86 -16.08 -14.83
N PHE A 23 -14.06 -15.54 -14.67
CA PHE A 23 -14.91 -15.87 -13.53
C PHE A 23 -15.35 -17.35 -13.52
N SER A 24 -15.70 -17.89 -14.68
CA SER A 24 -16.10 -19.29 -14.81
C SER A 24 -14.96 -20.26 -14.48
N MET A 25 -13.71 -19.83 -14.74
CA MET A 25 -12.51 -20.61 -14.45
C MET A 25 -11.94 -20.36 -13.03
N ASN A 26 -12.61 -19.54 -12.22
CA ASN A 26 -12.10 -19.10 -10.91
C ASN A 26 -10.70 -18.50 -10.98
N ASP A 27 -10.47 -17.64 -11.99
CA ASP A 27 -9.20 -16.96 -12.18
C ASP A 27 -8.84 -16.15 -10.94
N ARG A 28 -7.72 -16.51 -10.30
CA ARG A 28 -7.28 -15.94 -9.04
C ARG A 28 -6.87 -14.49 -9.17
N GLU A 29 -6.21 -14.10 -10.25
CA GLU A 29 -5.74 -12.73 -10.47
C GLU A 29 -6.93 -11.79 -10.65
N VAL A 30 -7.90 -12.20 -11.47
CA VAL A 30 -9.14 -11.44 -11.66
C VAL A 30 -9.92 -11.34 -10.34
N ALA A 31 -10.02 -12.42 -9.58
CA ALA A 31 -10.67 -12.40 -8.26
C ALA A 31 -10.01 -11.40 -7.31
N TRP A 32 -8.68 -11.34 -7.27
CA TRP A 32 -7.93 -10.41 -6.44
C TRP A 32 -8.08 -8.96 -6.89
N GLN A 33 -8.02 -8.68 -8.18
CA GLN A 33 -8.28 -7.33 -8.72
C GLN A 33 -9.65 -6.80 -8.25
N TYR A 34 -10.68 -7.64 -8.29
CA TYR A 34 -12.01 -7.24 -7.82
C TYR A 34 -12.10 -7.13 -6.30
N ALA A 35 -11.44 -8.02 -5.55
CA ALA A 35 -11.43 -7.99 -4.08
C ALA A 35 -10.79 -6.73 -3.53
N PHE A 36 -9.73 -6.22 -4.17
CA PHE A 36 -9.02 -5.01 -3.74
C PHE A 36 -9.46 -3.73 -4.47
N SER A 37 -10.46 -3.80 -5.35
CA SER A 37 -10.95 -2.61 -6.04
C SER A 37 -11.78 -1.70 -5.14
N ALA A 38 -11.27 -0.51 -4.88
CA ALA A 38 -11.99 0.52 -4.13
C ALA A 38 -13.33 0.90 -4.80
N GLY A 39 -13.37 0.89 -6.14
CA GLY A 39 -14.59 1.14 -6.92
C GLY A 39 -15.66 0.06 -6.67
N MET A 40 -15.25 -1.20 -6.61
CA MET A 40 -16.17 -2.31 -6.32
C MET A 40 -16.68 -2.28 -4.89
N ALA A 41 -15.82 -1.97 -3.93
CA ALA A 41 -16.21 -1.80 -2.53
C ALA A 41 -17.26 -0.68 -2.39
N SER A 42 -17.01 0.47 -2.99
CA SER A 42 -17.95 1.61 -2.99
C SER A 42 -19.29 1.25 -3.62
N LYS A 43 -19.28 0.59 -4.79
CA LYS A 43 -20.49 0.14 -5.49
C LYS A 43 -21.34 -0.82 -4.64
N ASN A 44 -20.70 -1.64 -3.83
CA ASN A 44 -21.35 -2.61 -2.94
C ASN A 44 -21.57 -2.05 -1.52
N LYS A 45 -21.27 -0.76 -1.27
CA LYS A 45 -21.37 -0.12 0.05
C LYS A 45 -20.55 -0.87 1.13
N LEU A 46 -19.41 -1.41 0.75
CA LEU A 46 -18.50 -2.13 1.62
C LEU A 46 -17.36 -1.21 2.07
N GLN A 47 -16.91 -1.43 3.29
CA GLN A 47 -15.66 -0.86 3.79
C GLN A 47 -14.61 -1.97 3.77
N ILE A 48 -13.49 -1.71 3.09
CA ILE A 48 -12.35 -2.62 3.08
C ILE A 48 -11.49 -2.27 4.28
N ASP A 49 -11.26 -3.24 5.16
CA ASP A 49 -10.30 -3.12 6.25
C ASP A 49 -8.90 -3.49 5.73
N TYR A 50 -8.19 -2.46 5.25
CA TYR A 50 -6.82 -2.63 4.77
C TYR A 50 -5.81 -2.88 5.90
N ASP A 51 -6.15 -2.51 7.15
CA ASP A 51 -5.26 -2.71 8.30
C ASP A 51 -5.20 -4.20 8.70
N SER A 52 -6.24 -4.98 8.40
CA SER A 52 -6.30 -6.43 8.64
C SER A 52 -5.81 -7.26 7.44
N ALA A 53 -5.54 -6.64 6.29
CA ALA A 53 -5.04 -7.37 5.13
C ALA A 53 -3.64 -7.94 5.41
N GLU A 54 -3.46 -9.22 5.12
CA GLU A 54 -2.13 -9.83 5.13
C GLU A 54 -1.40 -9.45 3.85
N TYR A 55 -0.25 -8.79 4.01
CA TYR A 55 0.65 -8.45 2.91
C TYR A 55 2.09 -8.58 3.37
N GLU A 56 2.96 -8.91 2.47
CA GLU A 56 4.40 -8.93 2.65
C GLU A 56 5.01 -7.67 2.04
N VAL A 57 6.02 -7.12 2.69
CA VAL A 57 6.82 -6.02 2.16
C VAL A 57 8.16 -6.59 1.74
N ILE A 58 8.42 -6.55 0.44
CA ILE A 58 9.72 -6.93 -0.12
C ILE A 58 10.52 -5.65 -0.31
N SER A 59 11.64 -5.53 0.38
CA SER A 59 12.55 -4.38 0.26
C SER A 59 13.81 -4.81 -0.47
N ASN A 60 14.21 -4.01 -1.46
CA ASN A 60 15.47 -4.17 -2.17
C ASN A 60 16.65 -3.47 -1.47
N ILE A 61 16.38 -2.79 -0.34
CA ILE A 61 17.38 -2.03 0.42
C ILE A 61 17.53 -2.68 1.78
N SER A 62 18.74 -3.08 2.10
CA SER A 62 19.11 -3.60 3.44
C SER A 62 19.46 -2.46 4.39
N PHE A 63 19.53 -2.75 5.69
CA PHE A 63 20.04 -1.79 6.68
C PHE A 63 21.50 -1.40 6.39
N GLU A 64 22.34 -2.35 5.97
CA GLU A 64 23.73 -2.11 5.60
C GLU A 64 23.84 -1.15 4.40
N ASP A 65 22.95 -1.28 3.42
CA ASP A 65 22.91 -0.36 2.29
C ASP A 65 22.59 1.06 2.74
N ILE A 66 21.64 1.22 3.66
CA ILE A 66 21.27 2.52 4.24
C ILE A 66 22.44 3.16 4.96
N MET A 67 23.18 2.38 5.75
CA MET A 67 24.37 2.85 6.46
C MET A 67 25.47 3.31 5.52
N ASN A 68 25.65 2.63 4.40
CA ASN A 68 26.72 2.93 3.41
C ASN A 68 26.32 4.00 2.38
N MET A 69 25.07 4.42 2.31
CA MET A 69 24.64 5.50 1.42
C MET A 69 25.26 6.82 1.81
N ASN A 70 25.70 7.60 0.81
CA ASN A 70 26.16 8.97 1.00
C ASN A 70 25.03 10.02 0.92
N ASN A 71 23.83 9.60 0.53
CA ASN A 71 22.69 10.49 0.35
C ASN A 71 22.10 10.90 1.70
N ALA A 72 21.78 12.17 1.87
CA ALA A 72 21.09 12.67 3.07
C ALA A 72 19.63 12.18 3.14
N ILE A 73 19.00 11.93 1.99
CA ILE A 73 17.61 11.49 1.87
C ILE A 73 17.56 10.14 1.20
N ILE A 74 16.83 9.23 1.80
CA ILE A 74 16.48 7.92 1.23
C ILE A 74 15.16 8.07 0.50
N SER A 75 15.12 7.61 -0.75
CA SER A 75 13.91 7.58 -1.57
C SER A 75 13.46 6.15 -1.78
N ILE A 76 12.23 5.83 -1.39
CA ILE A 76 11.64 4.49 -1.51
C ILE A 76 10.44 4.57 -2.44
N LEU A 77 10.52 3.91 -3.58
CA LEU A 77 9.40 3.74 -4.50
C LEU A 77 8.47 2.63 -4.00
N ILE A 78 7.18 2.90 -4.00
CA ILE A 78 6.15 1.91 -3.67
C ILE A 78 5.67 1.26 -4.96
N GLU A 79 5.85 -0.04 -5.07
CA GLU A 79 5.30 -0.86 -6.14
C GLU A 79 4.28 -1.83 -5.55
N CYS A 80 3.09 -1.84 -6.11
CA CYS A 80 2.00 -2.69 -5.66
C CYS A 80 1.03 -2.97 -6.80
N ASP A 81 0.74 -4.22 -7.06
CA ASP A 81 -0.17 -4.66 -8.13
C ASP A 81 -1.64 -4.36 -7.84
N PHE A 82 -1.97 -4.08 -6.58
CA PHE A 82 -3.35 -3.87 -6.13
C PHE A 82 -3.52 -2.51 -5.45
N GLU A 83 -4.76 -1.97 -5.46
CA GLU A 83 -5.13 -0.76 -4.73
C GLU A 83 -5.16 -1.02 -3.20
N LEU A 84 -4.00 -1.11 -2.59
CA LEU A 84 -3.87 -1.20 -1.14
C LEU A 84 -3.82 0.22 -0.55
N ASN A 85 -4.94 0.72 -0.04
CA ASN A 85 -5.01 2.00 0.66
C ASN A 85 -4.34 1.93 2.06
N LEU A 86 -3.08 1.53 2.11
CA LEU A 86 -2.32 1.39 3.34
C LEU A 86 -1.94 2.73 3.92
N LYS A 87 -1.90 2.83 5.24
CA LYS A 87 -1.36 4.01 5.92
C LYS A 87 0.15 4.03 5.82
N LEU A 88 0.72 5.19 5.53
CA LEU A 88 2.17 5.40 5.43
C LEU A 88 2.90 4.89 6.68
N LEU A 89 2.36 5.17 7.87
CA LEU A 89 2.90 4.68 9.13
C LEU A 89 2.97 3.13 9.17
N SER A 90 1.90 2.46 8.76
CA SER A 90 1.83 0.98 8.79
C SER A 90 2.82 0.35 7.83
N LEU A 91 3.01 0.95 6.67
CA LEU A 91 3.97 0.49 5.67
C LEU A 91 5.41 0.62 6.19
N ILE A 92 5.81 1.81 6.65
CA ILE A 92 7.17 2.05 7.15
C ILE A 92 7.48 1.20 8.38
N LYS A 93 6.49 1.00 9.26
CA LYS A 93 6.63 0.11 10.42
C LYS A 93 7.02 -1.31 9.99
N ARG A 94 6.42 -1.83 8.93
CA ARG A 94 6.74 -3.16 8.39
C ARG A 94 8.08 -3.19 7.66
N CYS A 95 8.41 -2.14 6.89
CA CYS A 95 9.70 -2.06 6.18
C CYS A 95 10.90 -2.12 7.12
N PHE A 96 10.84 -1.41 8.25
CA PHE A 96 11.99 -1.24 9.15
C PHE A 96 11.81 -1.93 10.50
N SER A 97 10.72 -2.64 10.72
CA SER A 97 10.40 -3.29 12.01
C SER A 97 10.43 -2.34 13.22
N LEU A 98 10.13 -1.05 13.00
CA LEU A 98 10.18 -0.01 14.01
C LEU A 98 8.93 0.03 14.87
N SER A 99 9.09 0.51 16.13
CA SER A 99 7.95 0.75 16.99
C SER A 99 7.12 1.96 16.54
N THR A 100 5.83 1.94 16.84
CA THR A 100 4.92 3.05 16.47
C THR A 100 5.34 4.38 17.11
N THR A 101 5.91 4.35 18.33
CA THR A 101 6.35 5.55 19.05
C THR A 101 7.55 6.20 18.35
N ARG A 102 8.56 5.42 18.01
CA ARG A 102 9.75 5.91 17.29
C ARG A 102 9.37 6.51 15.93
N LEU A 103 8.48 5.85 15.19
CA LEU A 103 8.00 6.35 13.91
C LEU A 103 7.22 7.66 14.02
N LYS A 104 6.36 7.80 15.04
CA LYS A 104 5.63 9.06 15.26
C LYS A 104 6.56 10.24 15.44
N HIS A 105 7.67 10.07 16.17
CA HIS A 105 8.68 11.11 16.35
C HIS A 105 9.28 11.56 15.01
N LEU A 106 9.65 10.62 14.13
CA LEU A 106 10.13 10.96 12.78
C LEU A 106 9.12 11.76 11.95
N PHE A 107 7.84 11.45 12.08
CA PHE A 107 6.78 12.19 11.39
C PHE A 107 6.57 13.59 11.98
N GLU A 108 6.63 13.74 13.29
CA GLU A 108 6.48 15.02 14.00
C GLU A 108 7.62 15.99 13.66
N GLU A 109 8.83 15.47 13.49
CA GLU A 109 10.00 16.23 13.06
C GLU A 109 10.05 16.50 11.56
N GLY A 110 9.13 15.93 10.78
CA GLY A 110 9.10 16.10 9.33
C GLY A 110 10.15 15.28 8.56
N ASN A 111 10.80 14.32 9.23
CA ASN A 111 11.85 13.48 8.65
C ASN A 111 11.31 12.39 7.71
N ILE A 112 9.98 12.23 7.63
CA ILE A 112 9.31 11.33 6.70
C ILE A 112 8.24 12.09 5.93
N SER A 113 8.26 11.99 4.61
CA SER A 113 7.26 12.59 3.72
C SER A 113 7.04 11.75 2.47
N LEU A 114 5.96 12.01 1.77
CA LEU A 114 5.82 11.59 0.37
C LEU A 114 6.39 12.68 -0.55
N LEU A 115 6.88 12.30 -1.71
CA LEU A 115 7.34 13.25 -2.73
C LEU A 115 6.23 14.25 -3.11
N SER A 116 4.96 13.87 -2.96
CA SER A 116 3.80 14.77 -3.12
C SER A 116 3.66 15.85 -2.02
N GLY A 117 4.58 15.90 -1.05
CA GLY A 117 4.57 16.85 0.07
C GLY A 117 3.70 16.46 1.27
N LYS A 118 3.07 15.30 1.26
CA LYS A 118 2.29 14.82 2.41
C LYS A 118 3.20 14.24 3.48
N THR A 119 3.05 14.72 4.70
CA THR A 119 3.86 14.32 5.88
C THR A 119 3.04 13.58 6.95
N SER A 120 1.73 13.44 6.78
CA SER A 120 0.89 12.83 7.81
C SER A 120 1.10 11.31 7.90
N PRO A 121 1.28 10.74 9.11
CA PRO A 121 1.38 9.29 9.32
C PRO A 121 0.10 8.53 8.90
N LYS A 122 -1.03 9.23 8.83
CA LYS A 122 -2.33 8.69 8.43
C LYS A 122 -2.58 8.78 6.92
N CYS A 123 -1.69 9.44 6.14
CA CYS A 123 -1.89 9.51 4.71
C CYS A 123 -1.83 8.11 4.10
N LYS A 124 -2.64 7.91 3.09
CA LYS A 124 -2.71 6.64 2.35
C LYS A 124 -1.71 6.68 1.22
N VAL A 125 -1.00 5.59 1.05
CA VAL A 125 -0.03 5.38 -0.02
C VAL A 125 -0.65 4.61 -1.17
N LYS A 126 -0.15 4.86 -2.37
CA LYS A 126 -0.58 4.23 -3.61
C LYS A 126 0.60 3.67 -4.37
N ASN A 127 0.32 2.83 -5.34
CA ASN A 127 1.32 2.41 -6.32
C ASN A 127 1.95 3.63 -7.02
N GLY A 128 3.26 3.65 -7.12
CA GLY A 128 4.03 4.76 -7.70
C GLY A 128 4.33 5.93 -6.76
N ASP A 129 3.82 5.93 -5.52
CA ASP A 129 4.21 6.93 -4.53
C ASP A 129 5.68 6.73 -4.14
N ILE A 130 6.38 7.84 -3.89
CA ILE A 130 7.77 7.83 -3.41
C ILE A 130 7.79 8.38 -1.99
N ILE A 131 8.33 7.57 -1.07
CA ILE A 131 8.58 7.98 0.32
C ILE A 131 9.98 8.58 0.39
N LEU A 132 10.08 9.72 1.04
CA LEU A 132 11.34 10.39 1.35
C LEU A 132 11.58 10.31 2.85
N ILE A 133 12.76 9.85 3.25
CA ILE A 133 13.13 9.69 4.66
C ILE A 133 14.50 10.35 4.88
N ASP A 134 14.64 11.19 5.90
CA ASP A 134 15.93 11.66 6.33
C ASP A 134 16.77 10.50 6.85
N ARG A 135 17.92 10.26 6.20
CA ARG A 135 18.77 9.11 6.49
C ARG A 135 19.32 9.13 7.90
N LYS A 136 19.82 10.30 8.34
CA LYS A 136 20.44 10.43 9.66
C LYS A 136 19.42 10.12 10.76
N SER A 137 18.26 10.74 10.68
CA SER A 137 17.18 10.52 11.65
C SER A 137 16.68 9.08 11.67
N LEU A 138 16.70 8.40 10.52
CA LEU A 138 16.34 6.97 10.45
C LEU A 138 17.40 6.10 11.16
N ILE A 139 18.69 6.35 10.91
CA ILE A 139 19.80 5.63 11.56
C ILE A 139 19.77 5.80 13.06
N ASP A 140 19.64 7.04 13.57
CA ASP A 140 19.59 7.38 15.00
C ASP A 140 18.45 6.62 15.74
N ILE A 141 17.44 6.15 15.02
CA ILE A 141 16.33 5.38 15.59
C ILE A 141 16.52 3.86 15.46
N LEU A 142 17.28 3.42 14.45
CA LEU A 142 17.53 2.00 14.23
C LEU A 142 18.63 1.44 15.16
N GLU A 143 19.54 2.31 15.64
CA GLU A 143 20.50 2.00 16.69
C GLU A 143 19.83 2.01 18.09
#